data_b42be2f23d718802641ef94f23179a8d
#
_entry.id   b42be2f23d718802641ef94f23179a8d
#
_cell.length_a   1.000
_cell.length_b   1.000
_cell.length_c   1.000
_cell.angle_alpha   90.00
_cell.angle_beta   90.00
_cell.angle_gamma   90.00
#
_symmetry.space_group_name_H-M   'P 1'
#
loop_
_entity.id
_entity.type
_entity.pdbx_description
1 polymer ?
#
loop_
_entity_poly.entity_id
_entity_poly.type
_entity_poly.pdbx_seq_one_letter_code
_entity_poly.pdbx_strand_id
1 'polypeptide(L)'
;MSQHWYCAVTGAPRYTTIGKNGKERSVTLRDAKAAPGTLVPSVSTINGQLSKDGLNTWLQTEAIKAAAENPRGLQEDEKDYIARILDLSKQKSREAADRGTLIHDWIEAFYNQEFVPEMPTYVQAVDKAVTAHFGAQLWIPEQSLVNQEGYGGKCDLYCKPKHDFDGVVIDFKTTEKSPGDLTPYLEHTLQLAAYREVLAPTARCANVYINGETNEVAIYEHSEQDIRDGYEMFLALLKIYKLKTGLN
;
A
#
# COMPACT_ATOMS: atom_id res chain seq x y z
N MET A 1 8.05 4.72 -9.42
CA MET A 1 7.19 4.73 -8.21
C MET A 1 7.57 5.92 -7.36
N SER A 2 6.61 6.72 -6.92
CA SER A 2 6.86 7.77 -5.94
C SER A 2 7.31 7.11 -4.64
N GLN A 3 8.43 7.57 -4.06
CA GLN A 3 8.87 7.10 -2.75
C GLN A 3 8.09 7.89 -1.71
N HIS A 4 7.44 7.19 -0.79
CA HIS A 4 6.76 7.82 0.33
C HIS A 4 7.71 7.91 1.52
N TRP A 5 7.66 9.03 2.22
CA TRP A 5 8.54 9.34 3.35
C TRP A 5 7.72 9.66 4.59
N TYR A 6 8.31 9.36 5.74
CA TYR A 6 7.71 9.61 7.04
C TYR A 6 8.71 10.34 7.95
N CYS A 7 8.20 11.14 8.86
CA CYS A 7 9.01 11.77 9.90
C CYS A 7 9.59 10.70 10.82
N ALA A 8 10.91 10.67 10.99
CA ALA A 8 11.61 9.67 11.80
C ALA A 8 11.28 9.74 13.30
N VAL A 9 10.68 10.85 13.77
CA VAL A 9 10.34 11.06 15.18
C VAL A 9 8.87 10.80 15.46
N THR A 10 7.98 11.32 14.59
CA THR A 10 6.53 11.30 14.86
C THR A 10 5.77 10.26 14.05
N GLY A 11 6.40 9.64 13.04
CA GLY A 11 5.71 8.79 12.07
C GLY A 11 4.77 9.53 11.11
N ALA A 12 4.68 10.86 11.20
CA ALA A 12 3.79 11.62 10.34
C ALA A 12 4.23 11.54 8.87
N PRO A 13 3.31 11.40 7.90
CA PRO A 13 3.62 11.40 6.47
C PRO A 13 4.34 12.68 6.04
N ARG A 14 5.30 12.53 5.14
CA ARG A 14 6.09 13.62 4.54
C ARG A 14 6.19 13.41 3.03
N TYR A 15 5.07 13.55 2.33
CA TYR A 15 5.00 13.27 0.89
C TYR A 15 5.47 14.44 0.03
N THR A 16 5.29 15.67 0.53
CA THR A 16 5.64 16.88 -0.20
C THR A 16 6.54 17.83 0.61
N THR A 17 7.24 18.70 -0.09
CA THR A 17 8.09 19.77 0.46
C THR A 17 8.12 20.94 -0.51
N ILE A 18 8.55 22.11 -0.04
CA ILE A 18 8.72 23.31 -0.88
C ILE A 18 10.08 23.27 -1.56
N GLY A 19 10.08 23.32 -2.87
CA GLY A 19 11.31 23.40 -3.69
C GLY A 19 11.96 24.78 -3.64
N LYS A 20 13.19 24.89 -4.16
CA LYS A 20 13.94 26.18 -4.23
C LYS A 20 13.23 27.28 -5.03
N ASN A 21 12.32 26.90 -5.93
CA ASN A 21 11.49 27.80 -6.73
C ASN A 21 10.18 28.20 -6.04
N GLY A 22 10.02 27.89 -4.74
CA GLY A 22 8.81 28.16 -3.98
C GLY A 22 7.59 27.29 -4.31
N LYS A 23 7.73 26.32 -5.24
CA LYS A 23 6.63 25.39 -5.61
C LYS A 23 6.70 24.12 -4.79
N GLU A 24 5.54 23.57 -4.50
CA GLU A 24 5.42 22.25 -3.87
C GLU A 24 5.94 21.16 -4.82
N ARG A 25 6.63 20.18 -4.26
CA ARG A 25 7.13 18.98 -4.96
C ARG A 25 7.17 17.79 -4.02
N SER A 26 7.22 16.60 -4.58
CA SER A 26 7.42 15.39 -3.79
C SER A 26 8.76 15.38 -3.07
N VAL A 27 8.76 14.85 -1.85
CA VAL A 27 9.98 14.52 -1.10
C VAL A 27 10.72 13.37 -1.79
N THR A 28 12.02 13.45 -1.83
CA THR A 28 12.89 12.51 -2.54
C THR A 28 13.98 11.94 -1.63
N LEU A 29 14.67 10.89 -2.06
CA LEU A 29 15.86 10.36 -1.41
C LEU A 29 16.93 11.43 -1.17
N ARG A 30 17.04 12.41 -2.08
CA ARG A 30 17.99 13.54 -1.92
C ARG A 30 17.66 14.40 -0.70
N ASP A 31 16.38 14.61 -0.43
CA ASP A 31 15.94 15.38 0.73
C ASP A 31 16.24 14.63 2.03
N ALA A 32 15.98 13.32 2.06
CA ALA A 32 16.31 12.48 3.21
C ALA A 32 17.83 12.45 3.51
N LYS A 33 18.66 12.40 2.45
CA LYS A 33 20.13 12.49 2.59
C LYS A 33 20.62 13.87 3.03
N ALA A 34 19.91 14.93 2.66
CA ALA A 34 20.27 16.30 3.04
C ALA A 34 19.96 16.59 4.52
N ALA A 35 19.05 15.85 5.13
CA ALA A 35 18.68 15.97 6.53
C ALA A 35 18.67 14.56 7.20
N PRO A 36 19.86 13.97 7.46
CA PRO A 36 19.96 12.62 8.02
C PRO A 36 19.19 12.47 9.34
N GLY A 37 18.50 11.33 9.50
CA GLY A 37 17.73 11.02 10.71
C GLY A 37 16.39 11.76 10.86
N THR A 38 15.99 12.57 9.88
CA THR A 38 14.69 13.27 9.93
C THR A 38 13.59 12.56 9.17
N LEU A 39 13.94 11.79 8.15
CA LEU A 39 13.03 11.08 7.26
C LEU A 39 13.40 9.61 7.16
N VAL A 40 12.39 8.76 7.14
CA VAL A 40 12.50 7.32 6.88
C VAL A 40 11.64 6.93 5.67
N PRO A 41 12.05 5.91 4.88
CA PRO A 41 11.26 5.39 3.77
C PRO A 41 10.02 4.66 4.28
N SER A 42 8.98 4.60 3.44
CA SER A 42 7.79 3.79 3.73
C SER A 42 8.08 2.28 3.62
N VAL A 43 7.30 1.48 4.33
CA VAL A 43 7.26 0.02 4.19
C VAL A 43 7.06 -0.38 2.71
N SER A 44 6.14 0.26 2.00
CA SER A 44 5.89 -0.03 0.57
C SER A 44 7.10 0.31 -0.33
N THR A 45 7.88 1.36 -0.01
CA THR A 45 9.13 1.69 -0.70
C THR A 45 10.18 0.60 -0.50
N ILE A 46 10.28 0.04 0.70
CA ILE A 46 11.19 -1.05 1.04
C ILE A 46 10.76 -2.35 0.35
N ASN A 47 9.48 -2.71 0.42
CA ASN A 47 8.90 -3.87 -0.29
C ASN A 47 9.07 -3.78 -1.81
N GLY A 48 9.23 -2.57 -2.35
CA GLY A 48 9.57 -2.33 -3.75
C GLY A 48 10.95 -2.86 -4.18
N GLN A 49 11.78 -3.41 -3.25
CA GLN A 49 13.03 -4.11 -3.59
C GLN A 49 12.77 -5.57 -4.01
N LEU A 50 11.60 -6.14 -3.72
CA LEU A 50 11.20 -7.45 -4.22
C LEU A 50 11.01 -7.43 -5.74
N SER A 51 11.39 -8.53 -6.41
CA SER A 51 10.99 -8.76 -7.79
C SER A 51 9.47 -8.98 -7.85
N LYS A 52 8.84 -8.36 -8.84
CA LYS A 52 7.40 -8.48 -9.11
C LYS A 52 7.20 -9.11 -10.48
N ASP A 53 7.67 -10.35 -10.66
CA ASP A 53 7.72 -11.01 -11.97
C ASP A 53 6.34 -11.08 -12.63
N GLY A 54 5.29 -11.38 -11.88
CA GLY A 54 3.91 -11.38 -12.38
C GLY A 54 3.45 -10.00 -12.88
N LEU A 55 3.75 -8.93 -12.13
CA LEU A 55 3.44 -7.56 -12.53
C LEU A 55 4.26 -7.14 -13.76
N ASN A 56 5.54 -7.49 -13.82
CA ASN A 56 6.40 -7.18 -14.97
C ASN A 56 5.88 -7.87 -16.24
N THR A 57 5.53 -9.15 -16.15
CA THR A 57 4.93 -9.92 -17.26
C THR A 57 3.61 -9.29 -17.71
N TRP A 58 2.76 -8.90 -16.77
CA TRP A 58 1.48 -8.23 -17.07
C TRP A 58 1.70 -6.89 -17.78
N LEU A 59 2.62 -6.04 -17.29
CA LEU A 59 2.95 -4.76 -17.91
C LEU A 59 3.49 -4.91 -19.33
N GLN A 60 4.34 -5.92 -19.57
CA GLN A 60 4.83 -6.24 -20.91
C GLN A 60 3.69 -6.69 -21.84
N THR A 61 2.79 -7.54 -21.33
CA THR A 61 1.62 -8.01 -22.08
C THR A 61 0.70 -6.85 -22.46
N GLU A 62 0.40 -5.93 -21.53
CA GLU A 62 -0.43 -4.76 -21.81
C GLU A 62 0.25 -3.80 -22.82
N ALA A 63 1.59 -3.67 -22.79
CA ALA A 63 2.31 -2.89 -23.78
C ALA A 63 2.22 -3.51 -25.19
N ILE A 64 2.34 -4.84 -25.31
CA ILE A 64 2.18 -5.55 -26.59
C ILE A 64 0.75 -5.42 -27.13
N LYS A 65 -0.27 -5.57 -26.27
CA LYS A 65 -1.68 -5.38 -26.67
C LYS A 65 -1.93 -3.95 -27.16
N ALA A 66 -1.47 -2.95 -26.39
CA ALA A 66 -1.61 -1.55 -26.77
C ALA A 66 -0.96 -1.25 -28.13
N ALA A 67 0.22 -1.84 -28.41
CA ALA A 67 0.89 -1.70 -29.70
C ALA A 67 0.12 -2.38 -30.84
N ALA A 68 -0.46 -3.55 -30.63
CA ALA A 68 -1.24 -4.27 -31.63
C ALA A 68 -2.56 -3.55 -31.97
N GLU A 69 -3.22 -2.93 -30.98
CA GLU A 69 -4.46 -2.20 -31.15
C GLU A 69 -4.25 -0.78 -31.71
N ASN A 70 -3.06 -0.21 -31.58
CA ASN A 70 -2.73 1.16 -31.94
C ASN A 70 -1.47 1.22 -32.82
N PRO A 71 -1.55 0.81 -34.10
CA PRO A 71 -0.39 0.78 -34.98
C PRO A 71 0.23 2.18 -35.15
N ARG A 72 1.53 2.20 -35.47
CA ARG A 72 2.27 3.43 -35.74
C ARG A 72 1.72 4.15 -36.97
N GLY A 73 1.48 5.45 -36.82
CA GLY A 73 1.08 6.31 -37.94
C GLY A 73 2.20 6.48 -38.97
N LEU A 74 1.83 6.66 -40.27
CA LEU A 74 2.80 6.77 -41.37
C LEU A 74 3.86 7.86 -41.17
N GLN A 75 3.53 8.94 -40.47
CA GLN A 75 4.43 10.10 -40.19
C GLN A 75 4.78 10.24 -38.73
N GLU A 76 4.36 9.30 -37.86
CA GLU A 76 4.64 9.33 -36.43
C GLU A 76 6.11 8.94 -36.18
N ASP A 77 6.84 9.75 -35.42
CA ASP A 77 8.20 9.41 -35.00
C ASP A 77 8.19 8.17 -34.09
N GLU A 78 9.22 7.32 -34.22
CA GLU A 78 9.31 6.07 -33.46
C GLU A 78 9.31 6.33 -31.93
N LYS A 79 9.99 7.36 -31.49
CA LYS A 79 10.05 7.73 -30.07
C LYS A 79 8.69 8.17 -29.54
N ASP A 80 7.95 8.95 -30.33
CA ASP A 80 6.61 9.42 -29.97
C ASP A 80 5.61 8.26 -29.97
N TYR A 81 5.70 7.35 -30.94
CA TYR A 81 4.94 6.10 -30.96
C TYR A 81 5.19 5.28 -29.69
N ILE A 82 6.45 4.99 -29.34
CA ILE A 82 6.80 4.23 -28.15
C ILE A 82 6.26 4.92 -26.88
N ALA A 83 6.42 6.23 -26.76
CA ALA A 83 5.93 6.99 -25.62
C ALA A 83 4.39 6.87 -25.46
N ARG A 84 3.65 6.98 -26.60
CA ARG A 84 2.19 6.84 -26.65
C ARG A 84 1.75 5.44 -26.24
N ILE A 85 2.39 4.39 -26.77
CA ILE A 85 2.07 3.01 -26.41
C ILE A 85 2.33 2.71 -24.94
N LEU A 86 3.46 3.17 -24.41
CA LEU A 86 3.78 3.01 -22.98
C LEU A 86 2.81 3.78 -22.09
N ASP A 87 2.28 4.91 -22.52
CA ASP A 87 1.26 5.64 -21.78
C ASP A 87 -0.09 4.92 -21.79
N LEU A 88 -0.53 4.45 -22.96
CA LEU A 88 -1.76 3.66 -23.11
C LEU A 88 -1.70 2.35 -22.30
N SER A 89 -0.57 1.65 -22.31
CA SER A 89 -0.40 0.39 -21.56
C SER A 89 -0.53 0.57 -20.03
N LYS A 90 -0.28 1.79 -19.51
CA LYS A 90 -0.38 2.10 -18.09
C LYS A 90 -1.78 2.60 -17.68
N GLN A 91 -2.66 2.85 -18.64
CA GLN A 91 -3.97 3.44 -18.34
C GLN A 91 -4.79 2.57 -17.38
N LYS A 92 -4.92 1.27 -17.65
CA LYS A 92 -5.63 0.33 -16.78
C LYS A 92 -5.05 0.28 -15.36
N SER A 93 -3.71 0.32 -15.26
CA SER A 93 -3.05 0.33 -13.96
C SER A 93 -3.32 1.62 -13.16
N ARG A 94 -3.40 2.77 -13.84
CA ARG A 94 -3.78 4.04 -13.21
C ARG A 94 -5.22 3.99 -12.74
N GLU A 95 -6.15 3.59 -13.59
CA GLU A 95 -7.58 3.47 -13.26
C GLU A 95 -7.81 2.52 -12.07
N ALA A 96 -7.10 1.38 -12.02
CA ALA A 96 -7.17 0.46 -10.89
C ALA A 96 -6.61 1.08 -9.60
N ALA A 97 -5.50 1.83 -9.68
CA ALA A 97 -4.92 2.52 -8.54
C ALA A 97 -5.85 3.64 -8.02
N ASP A 98 -6.46 4.42 -8.91
CA ASP A 98 -7.40 5.48 -8.56
C ASP A 98 -8.66 4.91 -7.89
N ARG A 99 -9.21 3.79 -8.43
CA ARG A 99 -10.32 3.07 -7.78
C ARG A 99 -9.92 2.55 -6.39
N GLY A 100 -8.71 1.98 -6.27
CA GLY A 100 -8.18 1.52 -4.99
C GLY A 100 -8.13 2.64 -3.96
N THR A 101 -7.58 3.79 -4.33
CA THR A 101 -7.51 4.97 -3.45
C THR A 101 -8.91 5.40 -3.01
N LEU A 102 -9.85 5.52 -3.95
CA LEU A 102 -11.22 5.91 -3.64
C LEU A 102 -11.91 4.93 -2.65
N ILE A 103 -11.69 3.63 -2.80
CA ILE A 103 -12.25 2.62 -1.90
C ILE A 103 -11.66 2.78 -0.48
N HIS A 104 -10.35 3.00 -0.36
CA HIS A 104 -9.70 3.26 0.92
C HIS A 104 -10.24 4.53 1.58
N ASP A 105 -10.37 5.63 0.82
CA ASP A 105 -10.88 6.91 1.33
C ASP A 105 -12.31 6.76 1.90
N TRP A 106 -13.18 6.00 1.25
CA TRP A 106 -14.54 5.73 1.75
C TRP A 106 -14.55 4.89 3.02
N ILE A 107 -13.68 3.89 3.12
CA ILE A 107 -13.56 3.05 4.31
C ILE A 107 -12.96 3.87 5.48
N GLU A 108 -11.95 4.68 5.21
CA GLU A 108 -11.38 5.61 6.19
C GLU A 108 -12.45 6.55 6.75
N ALA A 109 -13.22 7.21 5.88
CA ALA A 109 -14.30 8.13 6.27
C ALA A 109 -15.34 7.43 7.17
N PHE A 110 -15.71 6.18 6.83
CA PHE A 110 -16.63 5.38 7.64
C PHE A 110 -16.10 5.12 9.06
N TYR A 111 -14.86 4.64 9.18
CA TYR A 111 -14.28 4.36 10.50
C TYR A 111 -13.90 5.63 11.29
N ASN A 112 -13.71 6.76 10.63
CA ASN A 112 -13.62 8.09 11.25
C ASN A 112 -14.98 8.64 11.69
N GLN A 113 -16.10 7.93 11.41
CA GLN A 113 -17.46 8.37 11.69
C GLN A 113 -17.83 9.70 10.99
N GLU A 114 -17.26 9.93 9.82
CA GLU A 114 -17.57 11.08 9.01
C GLU A 114 -18.97 10.93 8.38
N PHE A 115 -19.74 12.02 8.38
CA PHE A 115 -21.05 11.99 7.72
C PHE A 115 -20.87 12.04 6.20
N VAL A 116 -21.25 10.94 5.53
CA VAL A 116 -21.23 10.84 4.07
C VAL A 116 -22.64 10.51 3.59
N PRO A 117 -23.30 11.40 2.81
CA PRO A 117 -24.70 11.23 2.42
C PRO A 117 -25.00 9.97 1.61
N GLU A 118 -24.03 9.54 0.78
CA GLU A 118 -24.17 8.40 -0.15
C GLU A 118 -22.98 7.44 0.00
N MET A 119 -22.90 6.76 1.15
CA MET A 119 -21.86 5.77 1.43
C MET A 119 -22.00 4.56 0.49
N PRO A 120 -20.96 4.15 -0.23
CA PRO A 120 -21.00 2.97 -1.09
C PRO A 120 -21.31 1.69 -0.32
N THR A 121 -22.08 0.77 -0.93
CA THR A 121 -22.56 -0.45 -0.26
C THR A 121 -21.43 -1.41 0.13
N TYR A 122 -20.30 -1.42 -0.59
CA TYR A 122 -19.15 -2.22 -0.24
C TYR A 122 -18.54 -1.82 1.12
N VAL A 123 -18.68 -0.57 1.56
CA VAL A 123 -18.18 -0.12 2.88
C VAL A 123 -18.92 -0.84 4.01
N GLN A 124 -20.26 -0.97 3.88
CA GLN A 124 -21.07 -1.72 4.83
C GLN A 124 -20.73 -3.24 4.78
N ALA A 125 -20.41 -3.77 3.59
CA ALA A 125 -19.97 -5.15 3.44
C ALA A 125 -18.63 -5.39 4.15
N VAL A 126 -17.69 -4.45 4.05
CA VAL A 126 -16.40 -4.48 4.76
C VAL A 126 -16.63 -4.47 6.27
N ASP A 127 -17.40 -3.53 6.81
CA ASP A 127 -17.66 -3.44 8.25
C ASP A 127 -18.33 -4.70 8.79
N LYS A 128 -19.31 -5.22 8.05
CA LYS A 128 -19.99 -6.49 8.40
C LYS A 128 -19.01 -7.66 8.43
N ALA A 129 -18.14 -7.78 7.43
CA ALA A 129 -17.14 -8.86 7.37
C ALA A 129 -16.10 -8.74 8.50
N VAL A 130 -15.56 -7.55 8.71
CA VAL A 130 -14.57 -7.25 9.76
C VAL A 130 -15.18 -7.49 11.16
N THR A 131 -16.40 -7.02 11.40
CA THR A 131 -17.10 -7.23 12.68
C THR A 131 -17.46 -8.72 12.91
N ALA A 132 -17.87 -9.44 11.86
CA ALA A 132 -18.16 -10.87 11.99
C ALA A 132 -16.90 -11.70 12.31
N HIS A 133 -15.72 -11.30 11.81
CA HIS A 133 -14.47 -12.03 11.96
C HIS A 133 -13.71 -11.68 13.27
N PHE A 134 -13.66 -10.39 13.64
CA PHE A 134 -12.88 -9.89 14.78
C PHE A 134 -13.74 -9.45 15.98
N GLY A 135 -15.06 -9.48 15.85
CA GLY A 135 -15.98 -8.89 16.83
C GLY A 135 -16.07 -7.37 16.71
N ALA A 136 -16.97 -6.78 17.49
CA ALA A 136 -17.09 -5.33 17.59
C ALA A 136 -15.89 -4.74 18.34
N GLN A 137 -15.13 -3.89 17.68
CA GLN A 137 -13.91 -3.28 18.19
C GLN A 137 -13.92 -1.76 18.03
N LEU A 138 -13.03 -1.07 18.75
CA LEU A 138 -12.71 0.34 18.52
C LEU A 138 -11.57 0.41 17.50
N TRP A 139 -11.96 0.67 16.27
CA TRP A 139 -11.03 0.77 15.16
C TRP A 139 -10.40 2.15 15.05
N ILE A 140 -9.13 2.19 14.65
CA ILE A 140 -8.35 3.40 14.38
C ILE A 140 -7.94 3.30 12.91
N PRO A 141 -8.55 4.09 12.01
CA PRO A 141 -8.13 4.12 10.62
C PRO A 141 -6.84 4.90 10.43
N GLU A 142 -6.11 4.59 9.36
CA GLU A 142 -4.95 5.35 8.88
C GLU A 142 -3.87 5.62 9.93
N GLN A 143 -3.64 4.64 10.83
CA GLN A 143 -2.69 4.80 11.93
C GLN A 143 -1.26 4.89 11.40
N SER A 144 -0.66 6.07 11.51
CA SER A 144 0.75 6.30 11.19
C SER A 144 1.68 5.66 12.21
N LEU A 145 2.83 5.20 11.71
CA LEU A 145 3.84 4.53 12.52
C LEU A 145 5.27 4.84 12.04
N VAL A 146 6.23 4.70 12.95
CA VAL A 146 7.66 4.76 12.65
C VAL A 146 8.41 3.79 13.56
N ASN A 147 9.39 3.08 13.01
CA ASN A 147 10.25 2.13 13.71
C ASN A 147 11.67 2.68 13.87
N GLN A 148 12.34 2.33 14.98
CA GLN A 148 13.73 2.70 15.25
C GLN A 148 14.72 2.09 14.24
N GLU A 149 14.36 0.98 13.58
CA GLU A 149 15.13 0.40 12.48
C GLU A 149 15.17 1.29 11.23
N GLY A 150 14.41 2.38 11.19
CA GLY A 150 14.46 3.38 10.12
C GLY A 150 13.49 3.13 8.98
N TYR A 151 12.25 2.79 9.29
CA TYR A 151 11.13 2.75 8.36
C TYR A 151 9.86 3.33 8.98
N GLY A 152 8.92 3.73 8.14
CA GLY A 152 7.64 4.23 8.58
C GLY A 152 6.50 3.75 7.67
N GLY A 153 5.29 4.01 8.08
CA GLY A 153 4.12 3.59 7.33
C GLY A 153 2.83 4.15 7.89
N LYS A 154 1.75 3.74 7.25
CA LYS A 154 0.38 4.04 7.66
C LYS A 154 -0.43 2.76 7.48
N CYS A 155 -1.01 2.27 8.56
CA CYS A 155 -1.84 1.08 8.58
C CYS A 155 -3.27 1.48 8.29
N ASP A 156 -3.95 0.78 7.40
CA ASP A 156 -5.30 1.16 6.96
C ASP A 156 -6.32 1.06 8.10
N LEU A 157 -6.26 -0.01 8.91
CA LEU A 157 -7.15 -0.17 10.05
C LEU A 157 -6.45 -0.91 11.19
N TYR A 158 -6.54 -0.36 12.39
CA TYR A 158 -5.88 -0.90 13.58
C TYR A 158 -6.84 -0.96 14.76
N CYS A 159 -6.77 -2.04 15.52
CA CYS A 159 -7.39 -2.14 16.84
C CYS A 159 -6.33 -2.45 17.90
N LYS A 160 -6.29 -1.64 18.94
CA LYS A 160 -5.31 -1.80 20.04
C LYS A 160 -5.55 -3.08 20.84
N PRO A 161 -4.48 -3.71 21.34
CA PRO A 161 -4.61 -4.78 22.34
C PRO A 161 -5.40 -4.34 23.56
N LYS A 162 -6.12 -5.29 24.16
CA LYS A 162 -6.85 -5.18 25.42
C LYS A 162 -6.52 -6.40 26.28
N HIS A 163 -7.04 -6.46 27.53
CA HIS A 163 -6.72 -7.54 28.48
C HIS A 163 -6.81 -8.96 27.91
N ASP A 164 -7.88 -9.26 27.13
CA ASP A 164 -8.12 -10.59 26.54
C ASP A 164 -8.14 -10.56 25.01
N PHE A 165 -7.41 -9.60 24.40
CA PHE A 165 -7.43 -9.42 22.95
C PHE A 165 -6.11 -8.82 22.46
N ASP A 166 -5.40 -9.54 21.61
CA ASP A 166 -4.06 -9.18 21.13
C ASP A 166 -4.00 -7.97 20.19
N GLY A 167 -5.16 -7.44 19.80
CA GLY A 167 -5.26 -6.40 18.79
C GLY A 167 -5.33 -6.97 17.36
N VAL A 168 -5.56 -6.08 16.41
CA VAL A 168 -5.62 -6.44 14.97
C VAL A 168 -4.98 -5.36 14.12
N VAL A 169 -4.20 -5.76 13.13
CA VAL A 169 -3.65 -4.92 12.07
C VAL A 169 -4.24 -5.38 10.74
N ILE A 170 -4.94 -4.50 10.05
CA ILE A 170 -5.59 -4.78 8.76
C ILE A 170 -5.02 -3.88 7.68
N ASP A 171 -4.85 -4.47 6.50
CA ASP A 171 -4.51 -3.78 5.27
C ASP A 171 -5.52 -4.16 4.19
N PHE A 172 -6.19 -3.16 3.60
CA PHE A 172 -7.20 -3.35 2.57
C PHE A 172 -6.57 -3.54 1.20
N LYS A 173 -7.13 -4.43 0.40
CA LYS A 173 -6.71 -4.68 -0.98
C LYS A 173 -7.92 -4.71 -1.90
N THR A 174 -7.89 -3.92 -2.94
CA THR A 174 -8.94 -3.91 -3.96
C THR A 174 -8.66 -4.93 -5.05
N THR A 175 -9.70 -5.53 -5.59
CA THR A 175 -9.61 -6.54 -6.64
C THR A 175 -10.81 -6.48 -7.59
N GLU A 176 -10.60 -6.87 -8.85
CA GLU A 176 -11.66 -7.13 -9.83
C GLU A 176 -12.05 -8.62 -9.88
N LYS A 177 -11.27 -9.48 -9.22
CA LYS A 177 -11.55 -10.93 -9.11
C LYS A 177 -12.44 -11.21 -7.91
N SER A 178 -13.00 -12.43 -7.83
CA SER A 178 -13.66 -12.88 -6.60
C SER A 178 -12.66 -12.89 -5.44
N PRO A 179 -12.93 -12.13 -4.36
CA PRO A 179 -11.99 -12.01 -3.24
C PRO A 179 -11.67 -13.34 -2.56
N GLY A 180 -12.64 -14.28 -2.52
CA GLY A 180 -12.47 -15.60 -1.88
C GLY A 180 -11.47 -16.53 -2.58
N ASP A 181 -11.12 -16.25 -3.84
CA ASP A 181 -10.17 -17.03 -4.62
C ASP A 181 -8.72 -16.50 -4.52
N LEU A 182 -8.51 -15.41 -3.78
CA LEU A 182 -7.21 -14.75 -3.69
C LEU A 182 -6.38 -15.29 -2.53
N THR A 183 -5.09 -15.44 -2.81
CA THR A 183 -4.06 -15.61 -1.79
C THR A 183 -3.19 -14.35 -1.72
N PRO A 184 -2.76 -13.93 -0.53
CA PRO A 184 -1.89 -12.76 -0.40
C PRO A 184 -0.59 -12.92 -1.19
N TYR A 185 -0.16 -11.84 -1.81
CA TYR A 185 1.22 -11.76 -2.30
C TYR A 185 2.18 -11.60 -1.11
N LEU A 186 3.42 -12.05 -1.28
CA LEU A 186 4.44 -11.96 -0.24
C LEU A 186 4.58 -10.52 0.32
N GLU A 187 4.53 -9.51 -0.54
CA GLU A 187 4.63 -8.12 -0.10
C GLU A 187 3.49 -7.68 0.84
N HIS A 188 2.31 -8.30 0.79
CA HIS A 188 1.21 -8.01 1.73
C HIS A 188 1.55 -8.53 3.13
N THR A 189 2.09 -9.75 3.21
CA THR A 189 2.57 -10.34 4.47
C THR A 189 3.67 -9.49 5.10
N LEU A 190 4.66 -9.09 4.30
CA LEU A 190 5.77 -8.25 4.76
C LEU A 190 5.29 -6.88 5.24
N GLN A 191 4.30 -6.31 4.59
CA GLN A 191 3.71 -5.02 4.96
C GLN A 191 3.03 -5.11 6.32
N LEU A 192 2.17 -6.11 6.53
CA LEU A 192 1.50 -6.35 7.80
C LEU A 192 2.47 -6.67 8.92
N ALA A 193 3.50 -7.47 8.65
CA ALA A 193 4.53 -7.82 9.62
C ALA A 193 5.30 -6.58 10.11
N ALA A 194 5.69 -5.69 9.18
CA ALA A 194 6.36 -4.44 9.52
C ALA A 194 5.46 -3.48 10.32
N TYR A 195 4.17 -3.42 10.03
CA TYR A 195 3.22 -2.60 10.79
C TYR A 195 2.96 -3.17 12.18
N ARG A 196 2.74 -4.48 12.28
CA ARG A 196 2.50 -5.19 13.53
C ARG A 196 3.62 -4.96 14.54
N GLU A 197 4.88 -5.08 14.11
CA GLU A 197 6.04 -4.90 14.99
C GLU A 197 6.04 -3.56 15.73
N VAL A 198 5.52 -2.51 15.09
CA VAL A 198 5.45 -1.17 15.69
C VAL A 198 4.19 -0.97 16.51
N LEU A 199 3.05 -1.43 15.99
CA LEU A 199 1.73 -1.11 16.58
C LEU A 199 1.40 -2.02 17.76
N ALA A 200 1.60 -3.33 17.60
CA ALA A 200 1.33 -4.35 18.62
C ALA A 200 1.96 -5.69 18.18
N PRO A 201 3.12 -6.11 18.72
CA PRO A 201 3.85 -7.31 18.27
C PRO A 201 3.08 -8.62 18.39
N THR A 202 2.01 -8.67 19.15
CA THR A 202 1.13 -9.85 19.30
C THR A 202 -0.16 -9.78 18.48
N ALA A 203 -0.44 -8.65 17.81
CA ALA A 203 -1.69 -8.45 17.09
C ALA A 203 -1.88 -9.48 15.95
N ARG A 204 -3.13 -9.87 15.74
CA ARG A 204 -3.55 -10.62 14.55
C ARG A 204 -3.39 -9.75 13.32
N CYS A 205 -3.00 -10.33 12.20
CA CYS A 205 -2.76 -9.63 10.94
C CYS A 205 -3.65 -10.17 9.83
N ALA A 206 -4.34 -9.29 9.11
CA ALA A 206 -5.20 -9.72 8.02
C ALA A 206 -5.14 -8.78 6.81
N ASN A 207 -5.22 -9.35 5.61
CA ASN A 207 -5.62 -8.62 4.42
C ASN A 207 -7.13 -8.78 4.22
N VAL A 208 -7.80 -7.68 3.94
CA VAL A 208 -9.22 -7.66 3.56
C VAL A 208 -9.30 -7.32 2.09
N TYR A 209 -9.72 -8.28 1.28
CA TYR A 209 -9.89 -8.13 -0.17
C TYR A 209 -11.31 -7.66 -0.47
N ILE A 210 -11.42 -6.64 -1.32
CA ILE A 210 -12.68 -5.94 -1.61
C ILE A 210 -12.86 -5.85 -3.12
N ASN A 211 -13.99 -6.37 -3.61
CA ASN A 211 -14.45 -6.08 -4.96
C ASN A 211 -15.51 -4.96 -4.86
N GLY A 212 -15.13 -3.75 -5.26
CA GLY A 212 -16.02 -2.58 -5.17
C GLY A 212 -17.21 -2.60 -6.13
N GLU A 213 -17.21 -3.49 -7.14
CA GLU A 213 -18.32 -3.64 -8.10
C GLU A 213 -19.36 -4.65 -7.61
N THR A 214 -18.88 -5.81 -7.09
CA THR A 214 -19.78 -6.89 -6.62
C THR A 214 -20.13 -6.77 -5.15
N ASN A 215 -19.45 -5.91 -4.39
CA ASN A 215 -19.52 -5.79 -2.93
C ASN A 215 -19.08 -7.06 -2.19
N GLU A 216 -18.38 -7.97 -2.87
CA GLU A 216 -17.80 -9.14 -2.23
C GLU A 216 -16.58 -8.74 -1.39
N VAL A 217 -16.49 -9.31 -0.20
CA VAL A 217 -15.38 -9.12 0.74
C VAL A 217 -14.91 -10.46 1.26
N ALA A 218 -13.60 -10.67 1.27
CA ALA A 218 -12.99 -11.83 1.92
C ALA A 218 -11.84 -11.38 2.83
N ILE A 219 -11.69 -12.07 3.96
CA ILE A 219 -10.63 -11.83 4.93
C ILE A 219 -9.64 -12.99 4.87
N TYR A 220 -8.39 -12.67 4.68
CA TYR A 220 -7.29 -13.61 4.83
C TYR A 220 -6.47 -13.22 6.05
N GLU A 221 -6.59 -14.03 7.11
CA GLU A 221 -5.79 -13.86 8.32
C GLU A 221 -4.48 -14.66 8.19
N HIS A 222 -3.36 -13.98 8.41
CA HIS A 222 -2.04 -14.59 8.34
C HIS A 222 -1.71 -15.37 9.60
N SER A 223 -1.02 -16.50 9.44
CA SER A 223 -0.52 -17.25 10.59
C SER A 223 0.60 -16.47 11.31
N GLU A 224 0.78 -16.77 12.60
CA GLU A 224 1.86 -16.20 13.41
C GLU A 224 3.25 -16.49 12.78
N GLN A 225 3.41 -17.67 12.16
CA GLN A 225 4.65 -18.03 11.49
C GLN A 225 4.89 -17.19 10.24
N ASP A 226 3.85 -16.99 9.40
CA ASP A 226 3.97 -16.16 8.19
C ASP A 226 4.38 -14.72 8.53
N ILE A 227 3.81 -14.17 9.60
CA ILE A 227 4.13 -12.80 10.03
C ILE A 227 5.56 -12.71 10.58
N ARG A 228 6.03 -13.69 11.37
CA ARG A 228 7.42 -13.71 11.84
C ARG A 228 8.42 -13.82 10.69
N ASP A 229 8.22 -14.77 9.80
CA ASP A 229 9.08 -14.96 8.63
C ASP A 229 9.02 -13.73 7.72
N GLY A 230 7.83 -13.15 7.57
CA GLY A 230 7.61 -11.91 6.84
C GLY A 230 8.41 -10.73 7.41
N TYR A 231 8.48 -10.60 8.73
CA TYR A 231 9.27 -9.53 9.35
C TYR A 231 10.78 -9.72 9.14
N GLU A 232 11.29 -10.95 9.27
CA GLU A 232 12.70 -11.25 8.97
C GLU A 232 13.05 -10.92 7.52
N MET A 233 12.19 -11.31 6.57
CA MET A 233 12.36 -10.95 5.15
C MET A 233 12.32 -9.44 4.93
N PHE A 234 11.39 -8.74 5.59
CA PHE A 234 11.30 -7.28 5.51
C PHE A 234 12.58 -6.59 6.01
N LEU A 235 13.16 -7.05 7.12
CA LEU A 235 14.44 -6.52 7.63
C LEU A 235 15.59 -6.74 6.65
N ALA A 236 15.62 -7.88 5.95
CA ALA A 236 16.60 -8.11 4.89
C ALA A 236 16.43 -7.11 3.73
N LEU A 237 15.20 -6.83 3.30
CA LEU A 237 14.91 -5.81 2.28
C LEU A 237 15.27 -4.40 2.74
N LEU A 238 14.99 -4.06 3.99
CA LEU A 238 15.39 -2.79 4.59
C LEU A 238 16.92 -2.62 4.55
N LYS A 239 17.67 -3.67 4.89
CA LYS A 239 19.13 -3.66 4.79
C LYS A 239 19.61 -3.45 3.36
N ILE A 240 19.01 -4.16 2.38
CA ILE A 240 19.30 -3.96 0.96
C ILE A 240 19.02 -2.52 0.55
N TYR A 241 17.86 -1.98 0.94
CA TYR A 241 17.47 -0.61 0.63
C TYR A 241 18.46 0.40 1.19
N LYS A 242 18.84 0.27 2.47
CA LYS A 242 19.85 1.13 3.12
C LYS A 242 21.19 1.10 2.38
N LEU A 243 21.71 -0.08 2.09
CA LEU A 243 22.97 -0.25 1.35
C LEU A 243 22.91 0.37 -0.06
N LYS A 244 21.82 0.15 -0.81
CA LYS A 244 21.63 0.73 -2.15
C LYS A 244 21.52 2.24 -2.14
N THR A 245 20.88 2.79 -1.12
CA THR A 245 20.57 4.22 -1.05
C THR A 245 21.61 5.01 -0.27
N GLY A 246 22.42 4.36 0.58
CA GLY A 246 23.34 5.01 1.51
C GLY A 246 22.61 5.80 2.61
N LEU A 247 21.41 5.41 2.97
CA LEU A 247 20.72 5.85 4.18
C LEU A 247 21.17 4.94 5.35
N ASN A 248 21.50 5.56 6.48
CA ASN A 248 21.88 4.86 7.72
C ASN A 248 20.68 4.73 8.63
#